data_7873d02a2d586405229c2bc2e1e2ec10
#
_entry.id   7873d02a2d586405229c2bc2e1e2ec10
#
_cell.length_a   1.000
_cell.length_b   1.000
_cell.length_c   1.000
_cell.angle_alpha   90.00
_cell.angle_beta   90.00
_cell.angle_gamma   90.00
#
_symmetry.space_group_name_H-M   'P 1'
#
loop_
_entity.id
_entity.type
_entity.pdbx_description
1 polymer ?
#
loop_
_entity_poly.entity_id
_entity_poly.type
_entity_poly.pdbx_seq_one_letter_code
_entity_poly.pdbx_strand_id
1 'polypeptide(L)' 'MATQVFKVSGMTCDHCVAAVTQEVSALAGVTGVRIDLAPGETSDVTVDSDLPLDASAVSAAVDEAGYELVG' A
#
# COMPACT_ATOMS: atom_id res chain seq x y z
N MET A 1 -5.11 7.81 -15.58
CA MET A 1 -4.40 6.70 -14.90
C MET A 1 -3.17 7.23 -14.19
N ALA A 2 -3.00 6.81 -12.96
CA ALA A 2 -1.87 7.25 -12.14
C ALA A 2 -1.19 6.03 -11.50
N THR A 3 0.13 6.07 -11.43
CA THR A 3 0.92 5.06 -10.73
C THR A 3 1.70 5.77 -9.63
N GLN A 4 1.52 5.32 -8.40
CA GLN A 4 2.17 5.92 -7.25
C GLN A 4 2.88 4.83 -6.44
N VAL A 5 4.02 5.17 -5.87
CA VAL A 5 4.78 4.27 -5.00
C VAL A 5 4.77 4.81 -3.60
N PHE A 6 4.35 3.99 -2.65
CA PHE A 6 4.34 4.32 -1.23
C PHE A 6 5.26 3.37 -0.48
N LYS A 7 5.93 3.88 0.53
CA LYS A 7 6.79 3.04 1.35
C LYS A 7 6.08 2.71 2.66
N VAL A 8 6.06 1.42 2.98
CA VAL A 8 5.34 0.91 4.16
C VAL A 8 6.31 0.11 5.02
N SER A 9 6.31 0.41 6.31
CA SER A 9 7.14 -0.29 7.29
C SER A 9 6.35 -1.37 8.01
N GLY A 10 7.05 -2.36 8.53
CA GLY A 10 6.47 -3.40 9.38
C GLY A 10 6.04 -4.66 8.65
N MET A 11 6.08 -4.69 7.32
CA MET A 11 5.75 -5.90 6.57
C MET A 11 6.91 -6.88 6.60
N THR A 12 6.64 -8.12 7.03
CA THR A 12 7.67 -9.13 7.20
C THR A 12 7.40 -10.44 6.46
N CYS A 13 6.19 -10.63 5.93
CA CYS A 13 5.82 -11.90 5.29
C CYS A 13 4.67 -11.69 4.29
N ASP A 14 4.33 -12.75 3.57
CA ASP A 14 3.26 -12.72 2.54
C ASP A 14 1.89 -12.37 3.10
N HIS A 15 1.62 -12.71 4.35
CA HIS A 15 0.36 -12.36 5.00
C HIS A 15 0.24 -10.84 5.15
N CYS A 16 1.34 -10.17 5.43
CA CYS A 16 1.39 -8.71 5.50
C CYS A 16 1.07 -8.11 4.13
N VAL A 17 1.67 -8.66 3.08
CA VAL A 17 1.42 -8.23 1.69
C VAL A 17 -0.06 -8.36 1.36
N ALA A 18 -0.67 -9.49 1.69
CA ALA A 18 -2.09 -9.74 1.42
C ALA A 18 -2.99 -8.73 2.16
N ALA A 19 -2.69 -8.45 3.43
CA ALA A 19 -3.48 -7.52 4.23
C ALA A 19 -3.43 -6.10 3.66
N VAL A 20 -2.25 -5.61 3.33
CA VAL A 20 -2.08 -4.27 2.75
C VAL A 20 -2.72 -4.19 1.36
N THR A 21 -2.53 -5.21 0.53
CA THR A 21 -3.14 -5.28 -0.81
C THR A 21 -4.65 -5.18 -0.71
N GLN A 22 -5.26 -5.93 0.20
CA GLN A 22 -6.71 -5.95 0.38
C GLN A 22 -7.24 -4.57 0.79
N GLU A 23 -6.60 -3.93 1.77
CA GLU A 23 -7.05 -2.63 2.26
C GLU A 23 -6.85 -1.53 1.23
N VAL A 24 -5.71 -1.51 0.55
CA VAL A 24 -5.43 -0.49 -0.47
C VAL A 24 -6.31 -0.70 -1.70
N SER A 25 -6.54 -1.95 -2.10
CA SER A 25 -7.43 -2.26 -3.24
C SER A 25 -8.87 -1.82 -3.01
N ALA A 26 -9.29 -1.69 -1.77
CA ALA A 26 -10.64 -1.24 -1.42
C ALA A 26 -10.84 0.26 -1.60
N LEU A 27 -9.78 1.02 -1.80
CA LEU A 27 -9.89 2.46 -2.03
C LEU A 27 -10.51 2.75 -3.39
N ALA A 28 -11.37 3.76 -3.45
CA ALA A 28 -12.07 4.12 -4.69
C ALA A 28 -11.05 4.52 -5.78
N GLY A 29 -11.24 4.01 -6.99
CA GLY A 29 -10.39 4.32 -8.13
C GLY A 29 -9.14 3.47 -8.28
N VAL A 30 -8.83 2.62 -7.32
CA VAL A 30 -7.66 1.73 -7.40
C VAL A 30 -7.94 0.61 -8.40
N THR A 31 -7.06 0.45 -9.38
CA THR A 31 -7.16 -0.56 -10.42
C THR A 31 -6.15 -1.69 -10.24
N GLY A 32 -5.08 -1.47 -9.49
CA GLY A 32 -4.10 -2.50 -9.21
C GLY A 32 -3.17 -2.13 -8.08
N VAL A 33 -2.67 -3.13 -7.38
CA VAL A 33 -1.70 -2.97 -6.30
C VAL A 33 -0.62 -4.02 -6.45
N ARG A 34 0.64 -3.60 -6.37
CA ARG A 34 1.78 -4.51 -6.36
C ARG A 34 2.68 -4.14 -5.19
N ILE A 35 3.17 -5.14 -4.49
CA ILE A 35 4.01 -4.92 -3.32
C ILE A 35 5.34 -5.65 -3.52
N ASP A 36 6.42 -4.89 -3.39
CA ASP A 36 7.77 -5.43 -3.40
C ASP A 36 8.22 -5.54 -1.94
N LEU A 37 8.10 -6.72 -1.39
CA LEU A 37 8.35 -6.98 0.03
C LEU A 37 9.85 -6.95 0.33
N ALA A 38 10.20 -6.14 1.33
CA ALA A 38 11.57 -6.06 1.84
C ALA A 38 11.55 -6.29 3.36
N PRO A 39 11.63 -7.55 3.83
CA PRO A 39 11.56 -7.86 5.25
C PRO A 39 12.66 -7.14 6.04
N GLY A 40 12.28 -6.52 7.15
CA GLY A 40 13.19 -5.75 7.98
C GLY A 40 13.48 -4.34 7.49
N GLU A 41 12.93 -3.95 6.33
CA GLU A 41 13.08 -2.63 5.75
C GLU A 41 11.72 -2.11 5.29
N THR A 42 11.68 -0.92 4.70
CA THR A 42 10.44 -0.42 4.10
C THR A 42 10.17 -1.17 2.79
N SER A 43 8.94 -1.60 2.60
CA SER A 43 8.49 -2.27 1.38
C SER A 43 7.85 -1.26 0.44
N ASP A 44 8.01 -1.46 -0.87
CA ASP A 44 7.43 -0.58 -1.88
C ASP A 44 6.05 -1.09 -2.27
N VAL A 45 5.05 -0.24 -2.09
CA VAL A 45 3.67 -0.51 -2.50
C VAL A 45 3.38 0.35 -3.72
N THR A 46 3.26 -0.28 -4.88
CA THR A 46 2.95 0.41 -6.12
C THR A 46 1.45 0.31 -6.37
N VAL A 47 0.79 1.45 -6.47
CA VAL A 47 -0.66 1.54 -6.64
C VAL A 47 -0.99 2.17 -7.97
N ASP A 48 -1.76 1.45 -8.79
CA ASP A 48 -2.34 1.98 -10.01
C ASP A 48 -3.76 2.42 -9.74
N SER A 49 -4.14 3.62 -10.18
CA SER A 49 -5.47 4.16 -9.95
C SER A 49 -5.90 5.03 -11.13
N ASP A 50 -7.21 5.26 -11.25
CA ASP A 50 -7.75 6.13 -12.29
C ASP A 50 -7.29 7.58 -12.11
N LEU A 51 -7.29 8.04 -10.86
CA LEU A 51 -6.83 9.37 -10.47
C LEU A 51 -5.82 9.24 -9.34
N PRO A 52 -4.90 10.19 -9.19
CA PRO A 52 -3.95 10.16 -8.08
C PRO A 52 -4.68 10.09 -6.74
N LEU A 53 -4.17 9.24 -5.85
CA LEU A 53 -4.72 9.07 -4.52
C LEU A 53 -4.08 10.05 -3.55
N ASP A 54 -4.85 10.50 -2.56
CA ASP A 54 -4.30 11.24 -1.43
C ASP A 54 -3.46 10.30 -0.57
N ALA A 55 -2.29 10.79 -0.16
CA ALA A 55 -1.44 10.02 0.75
C ALA A 55 -2.17 9.68 2.06
N SER A 56 -3.05 10.57 2.53
CA SER A 56 -3.84 10.32 3.74
C SER A 56 -4.78 9.14 3.59
N ALA A 57 -5.36 8.95 2.40
CA ALA A 57 -6.25 7.81 2.14
C ALA A 57 -5.46 6.50 2.14
N VAL A 58 -4.30 6.50 1.52
CA VAL A 58 -3.42 5.32 1.50
C VAL A 58 -2.89 5.03 2.90
N SER A 59 -2.51 6.07 3.65
CA SER A 59 -2.05 5.93 5.02
C SER A 59 -3.12 5.29 5.91
N ALA A 60 -4.37 5.72 5.77
CA ALA A 60 -5.48 5.15 6.52
C ALA A 60 -5.68 3.66 6.19
N ALA A 61 -5.58 3.30 4.91
CA ALA A 61 -5.72 1.90 4.48
C ALA A 61 -4.58 1.03 5.04
N VAL A 62 -3.35 1.52 4.99
CA VAL A 62 -2.19 0.84 5.53
C VAL A 62 -2.30 0.68 7.04
N ASP A 63 -2.79 1.71 7.72
CA ASP A 63 -3.00 1.69 9.17
C ASP A 63 -4.06 0.65 9.56
N GLU A 64 -5.15 0.55 8.78
CA GLU A 64 -6.18 -0.48 8.99
C GLU A 64 -5.62 -1.89 8.83
N ALA A 65 -4.64 -2.07 7.97
CA ALA A 65 -3.95 -3.35 7.81
C ALA A 65 -2.97 -3.65 8.96
N GLY A 66 -2.70 -2.67 9.81
CA GLY A 66 -1.81 -2.82 10.96
C GLY A 66 -0.36 -2.44 10.68
N TYR A 67 -0.11 -1.65 9.64
CA TYR A 67 1.24 -1.23 9.25
C TYR A 67 1.32 0.29 9.19
N GLU A 68 2.49 0.83 8.82
CA GLU A 68 2.71 2.26 8.83
C GLU A 68 3.26 2.74 7.50
N LEU A 69 2.64 3.79 6.96
CA LEU A 69 3.14 4.48 5.77
C LEU A 69 4.28 5.42 6.18
N VAL A 70 5.44 5.30 5.54
CA VAL A 70 6.64 6.05 5.91
C VAL A 70 7.19 6.93 4.79
N GLY A 71 6.47 7.04 3.70
CA GLY A 71 6.98 7.90 2.62
C GLY A 71 6.11 7.99 1.43
#